data_2ae19e1ff320c277022a0fac7552b1a1
#
_entry.id   2ae19e1ff320c277022a0fac7552b1a1
#
_cell.length_a   1.000
_cell.length_b   1.000
_cell.length_c   1.000
_cell.angle_alpha   90.00
_cell.angle_beta   90.00
_cell.angle_gamma   90.00
#
_symmetry.space_group_name_H-M   'P 1'
#
loop_
_entity.id
_entity.type
_entity.pdbx_description
1 polymer ?
#
loop_
_entity_poly.entity_id
_entity_poly.type
_entity_poly.pdbx_seq_one_letter_code
_entity_poly.pdbx_strand_id
1 'polypeptide(L)'
;MDEAEGRPADLGNPPGSAAQPFLRPSPMLLQGQDYFFRSPATLLDFQERMFGADLVADEPGDPVPCVLVLARAADMEMNELSLALAEHDIRMVRIDADRCLDLALTIYTDTPLIEFQRWLLRPVLVWRRHFDITAIPVDPTTVHGAYVREQWSAVANWLACRGDWEQVNSVHSTEHLDRLTQLQGASAVGLRVPRTAVTTMPGRSRPGGGRCIVKTAGHHLLEPEPGALRGLFPRPLDIRLSGEAREPAPVLVQQYLDADHELRVFVIGDRAIGFRVQKLDPAQLWVDPDSVVVERVEVPEDLVQRLLALCRRWRLDVAGFDLLGVGDEWVFLEVNVNCDWRWFEHRADCADVSTAVHDWVRSRFAELSTAKTGWGSW
;
A
#
# COMPACT_ATOMS: atom_id res chain seq x y z
N MET A 1 -62.02 21.48 19.81
CA MET A 1 -60.77 21.52 20.58
C MET A 1 -60.35 20.10 20.76
N ASP A 2 -59.57 19.61 19.84
CA ASP A 2 -58.81 18.37 20.00
C ASP A 2 -57.54 18.51 19.14
N GLU A 3 -56.45 18.64 19.83
CA GLU A 3 -55.10 18.67 19.27
C GLU A 3 -54.72 17.24 18.86
N ALA A 4 -54.56 17.00 17.58
CA ALA A 4 -53.97 15.77 17.06
C ALA A 4 -52.48 16.00 16.84
N GLU A 5 -51.66 15.52 17.77
CA GLU A 5 -50.21 15.38 17.59
C GLU A 5 -49.87 14.47 16.40
N GLY A 6 -49.32 15.07 15.37
CA GLY A 6 -48.76 14.35 14.22
C GLY A 6 -47.45 13.66 14.62
N ARG A 7 -47.46 12.34 14.69
CA ARG A 7 -46.23 11.53 14.70
C ARG A 7 -45.49 11.72 13.38
N PRO A 8 -44.14 11.87 13.38
CA PRO A 8 -43.39 11.87 12.16
C PRO A 8 -43.51 10.50 11.49
N ALA A 9 -43.77 10.51 10.19
CA ALA A 9 -43.89 9.34 9.36
C ALA A 9 -42.57 8.54 9.40
N ASP A 10 -42.69 7.29 9.79
CA ASP A 10 -41.66 6.27 9.68
C ASP A 10 -41.35 6.10 8.16
N LEU A 11 -40.26 6.70 7.69
CA LEU A 11 -39.75 6.46 6.35
C LEU A 11 -39.13 5.06 6.34
N GLY A 12 -40.00 4.05 6.23
CA GLY A 12 -39.63 2.67 6.05
C GLY A 12 -38.57 2.55 4.94
N ASN A 13 -37.47 1.89 5.26
CA ASN A 13 -36.49 1.48 4.27
C ASN A 13 -37.18 0.79 3.09
N PRO A 14 -36.87 1.15 1.85
CA PRO A 14 -37.45 0.47 0.69
C PRO A 14 -37.06 -1.01 0.75
N PRO A 15 -38.02 -1.95 0.54
CA PRO A 15 -37.71 -3.37 0.50
C PRO A 15 -36.84 -3.64 -0.74
N GLY A 16 -35.64 -4.17 -0.52
CA GLY A 16 -34.77 -4.64 -1.60
C GLY A 16 -33.38 -4.03 -1.68
N SER A 17 -32.91 -3.34 -0.64
CA SER A 17 -31.47 -3.05 -0.52
C SER A 17 -30.76 -4.38 -0.17
N ALA A 18 -30.49 -5.20 -1.20
CA ALA A 18 -29.47 -6.23 -1.10
C ALA A 18 -28.21 -5.55 -0.58
N ALA A 19 -27.69 -6.03 0.55
CA ALA A 19 -26.47 -5.52 1.17
C ALA A 19 -25.44 -5.30 0.07
N GLN A 20 -25.03 -4.04 -0.12
CA GLN A 20 -24.18 -3.66 -1.22
C GLN A 20 -22.89 -4.48 -1.11
N PRO A 21 -22.48 -5.26 -2.14
CA PRO A 21 -21.27 -6.08 -2.09
C PRO A 21 -19.97 -5.26 -2.00
N PHE A 22 -20.11 -3.93 -1.94
CA PHE A 22 -19.04 -2.93 -2.01
C PHE A 22 -18.30 -2.69 -0.69
N LEU A 23 -18.80 -3.20 0.44
CA LEU A 23 -18.28 -2.89 1.77
C LEU A 23 -17.76 -4.14 2.47
N ARG A 24 -17.20 -5.10 1.74
CA ARG A 24 -16.50 -6.21 2.38
C ARG A 24 -15.04 -5.83 2.58
N PRO A 25 -14.43 -6.15 3.73
CA PRO A 25 -12.99 -6.00 3.92
C PRO A 25 -12.24 -6.81 2.86
N SER A 26 -11.11 -6.31 2.41
CA SER A 26 -10.23 -7.02 1.48
C SER A 26 -9.84 -8.37 2.07
N PRO A 27 -10.00 -9.50 1.35
CA PRO A 27 -9.52 -10.81 1.80
C PRO A 27 -8.02 -10.81 2.10
N MET A 28 -7.21 -10.03 1.37
CA MET A 28 -5.78 -9.89 1.62
C MET A 28 -5.48 -9.24 2.97
N LEU A 29 -6.33 -8.31 3.40
CA LEU A 29 -6.22 -7.68 4.72
C LEU A 29 -6.81 -8.55 5.84
N LEU A 30 -7.87 -9.33 5.55
CA LEU A 30 -8.45 -10.28 6.50
C LEU A 30 -7.51 -11.45 6.78
N GLN A 31 -6.80 -11.97 5.78
CA GLN A 31 -5.78 -13.01 5.99
C GLN A 31 -4.64 -12.50 6.89
N GLY A 32 -4.25 -11.22 6.77
CA GLY A 32 -3.33 -10.58 7.71
C GLY A 32 -3.87 -10.52 9.14
N GLN A 33 -5.18 -10.31 9.33
CA GLN A 33 -5.80 -10.23 10.66
C GLN A 33 -5.93 -11.59 11.35
N ASP A 34 -6.24 -12.66 10.63
CA ASP A 34 -6.40 -14.00 11.23
C ASP A 34 -5.10 -14.59 11.76
N TYR A 35 -3.95 -14.20 11.22
CA TYR A 35 -2.64 -14.59 11.74
C TYR A 35 -2.19 -13.80 12.98
N PHE A 36 -2.85 -12.67 13.28
CA PHE A 36 -2.44 -11.72 14.32
C PHE A 36 -2.92 -12.03 15.73
N PHE A 37 -3.82 -12.99 15.93
CA PHE A 37 -4.29 -13.34 17.26
C PHE A 37 -3.26 -14.10 18.13
N ARG A 38 -2.03 -14.29 17.64
CA ARG A 38 -0.91 -14.71 18.47
C ARG A 38 -0.10 -13.49 18.93
N SER A 39 -0.57 -12.93 20.02
CA SER A 39 0.08 -11.98 20.92
C SER A 39 1.04 -10.92 20.34
N PRO A 40 0.64 -9.65 20.33
CA PRO A 40 1.48 -8.51 19.96
C PRO A 40 2.76 -8.36 20.80
N ALA A 41 2.76 -8.89 22.01
CA ALA A 41 3.93 -8.91 22.89
C ALA A 41 5.14 -9.62 22.28
N THR A 42 4.92 -10.58 21.38
CA THR A 42 6.00 -11.43 20.86
C THR A 42 6.92 -10.74 19.85
N LEU A 43 6.50 -9.73 19.11
CA LEU A 43 7.40 -9.09 18.13
C LEU A 43 8.27 -8.02 18.77
N LEU A 44 7.71 -7.18 19.65
CA LEU A 44 8.51 -6.27 20.50
C LEU A 44 9.42 -7.09 21.43
N ASP A 45 8.89 -8.13 22.06
CA ASP A 45 9.62 -9.08 22.90
C ASP A 45 10.69 -9.86 22.10
N PHE A 46 10.43 -10.17 20.81
CA PHE A 46 11.38 -10.79 19.91
C PHE A 46 12.46 -9.79 19.45
N GLN A 47 12.10 -8.58 19.09
CA GLN A 47 13.06 -7.51 18.81
C GLN A 47 13.88 -7.16 20.06
N GLU A 48 13.27 -7.12 21.23
CA GLU A 48 14.01 -6.96 22.51
C GLU A 48 14.89 -8.15 22.84
N ARG A 49 14.48 -9.39 22.59
CA ARG A 49 15.28 -10.60 22.87
C ARG A 49 16.42 -10.81 21.89
N MET A 50 16.18 -10.54 20.59
CA MET A 50 17.23 -10.68 19.57
C MET A 50 18.30 -9.60 19.69
N PHE A 51 17.95 -8.41 20.18
CA PHE A 51 18.87 -7.26 20.24
C PHE A 51 19.11 -6.74 21.67
N GLY A 52 18.47 -7.31 22.67
CA GLY A 52 18.31 -6.66 23.98
C GLY A 52 19.08 -7.20 25.15
N ALA A 53 19.63 -8.41 25.11
CA ALA A 53 20.24 -9.01 26.30
C ALA A 53 21.63 -8.46 26.62
N ASP A 54 22.39 -7.97 25.64
CA ASP A 54 23.82 -7.65 25.84
C ASP A 54 24.17 -6.15 25.79
N LEU A 55 23.16 -5.26 25.68
CA LEU A 55 23.43 -3.82 25.54
C LEU A 55 22.81 -3.02 26.70
N VAL A 56 23.20 -3.35 27.92
CA VAL A 56 23.14 -2.39 29.03
C VAL A 56 24.41 -1.52 28.92
N ALA A 57 24.40 -0.59 27.98
CA ALA A 57 25.37 0.50 28.00
C ALA A 57 24.75 1.65 28.78
N ASP A 58 25.32 1.99 29.91
CA ASP A 58 24.98 3.18 30.71
C ASP A 58 25.42 4.49 30.05
N GLU A 59 26.03 4.41 28.85
CA GLU A 59 26.40 5.57 28.02
C GLU A 59 25.80 5.42 26.62
N PRO A 60 25.40 6.53 25.96
CA PRO A 60 24.96 6.47 24.59
C PRO A 60 26.08 5.94 23.71
N GLY A 61 25.97 4.70 23.28
CA GLY A 61 26.90 4.07 22.35
C GLY A 61 26.91 4.78 20.99
N ASP A 62 27.81 4.38 20.10
CA ASP A 62 27.85 4.89 18.75
C ASP A 62 26.48 4.66 18.05
N PRO A 63 26.02 5.64 17.21
CA PRO A 63 24.76 5.54 16.52
C PRO A 63 24.69 4.27 15.63
N VAL A 64 23.66 3.46 15.82
CA VAL A 64 23.52 2.20 15.09
C VAL A 64 22.82 2.45 13.75
N PRO A 65 23.43 2.08 12.60
CA PRO A 65 22.78 2.16 11.32
C PRO A 65 21.55 1.22 11.28
N CYS A 66 20.45 1.68 10.69
CA CYS A 66 19.22 0.89 10.61
C CYS A 66 18.43 1.17 9.33
N VAL A 67 17.54 0.21 9.01
CA VAL A 67 16.44 0.41 8.09
C VAL A 67 15.24 0.89 8.90
N LEU A 68 14.68 2.05 8.56
CA LEU A 68 13.48 2.59 9.20
C LEU A 68 12.26 2.34 8.31
N VAL A 69 11.24 1.71 8.86
CA VAL A 69 10.00 1.40 8.13
C VAL A 69 8.82 2.08 8.81
N LEU A 70 8.03 2.80 8.01
CA LEU A 70 6.75 3.35 8.44
C LEU A 70 5.64 2.46 7.87
N ALA A 71 4.92 1.74 8.74
CA ALA A 71 4.00 0.68 8.31
C ALA A 71 2.77 0.56 9.23
N ARG A 72 2.21 -0.63 9.27
CA ARG A 72 1.24 -1.13 10.26
C ARG A 72 1.77 -2.40 10.88
N ALA A 73 1.41 -2.70 12.10
CA ALA A 73 1.77 -3.94 12.77
C ALA A 73 1.37 -5.18 11.95
N ALA A 74 0.27 -5.06 11.19
CA ALA A 74 -0.26 -6.10 10.30
C ALA A 74 0.51 -6.30 8.98
N ASP A 75 1.56 -5.55 8.70
CA ASP A 75 2.37 -5.71 7.49
C ASP A 75 3.27 -6.95 7.61
N MET A 76 2.80 -8.09 7.08
CA MET A 76 3.48 -9.38 7.17
C MET A 76 4.76 -9.42 6.35
N GLU A 77 4.80 -8.75 5.20
CA GLU A 77 5.99 -8.62 4.38
C GLU A 77 7.13 -7.97 5.18
N MET A 78 6.81 -6.94 5.95
CA MET A 78 7.81 -6.27 6.79
C MET A 78 8.19 -7.10 8.03
N ASN A 79 7.31 -7.96 8.52
CA ASN A 79 7.67 -8.90 9.58
C ASN A 79 8.72 -9.91 9.08
N GLU A 80 8.49 -10.49 7.91
CA GLU A 80 9.42 -11.44 7.28
C GLU A 80 10.74 -10.77 6.89
N LEU A 81 10.69 -9.56 6.33
CA LEU A 81 11.90 -8.78 6.03
C LEU A 81 12.72 -8.51 7.29
N SER A 82 12.07 -8.15 8.41
CA SER A 82 12.78 -7.91 9.68
C SER A 82 13.55 -9.14 10.16
N LEU A 83 12.94 -10.33 10.04
CA LEU A 83 13.60 -11.59 10.38
C LEU A 83 14.78 -11.89 9.46
N ALA A 84 14.59 -11.75 8.16
CA ALA A 84 15.65 -12.00 7.18
C ALA A 84 16.84 -11.03 7.33
N LEU A 85 16.60 -9.77 7.66
CA LEU A 85 17.64 -8.77 7.89
C LEU A 85 18.40 -9.07 9.21
N ALA A 86 17.72 -9.55 10.24
CA ALA A 86 18.32 -9.92 11.50
C ALA A 86 19.33 -11.08 11.36
N GLU A 87 19.13 -12.01 10.44
CA GLU A 87 20.10 -13.07 10.11
C GLU A 87 21.45 -12.54 9.57
N HIS A 88 21.46 -11.28 9.15
CA HIS A 88 22.64 -10.57 8.63
C HIS A 88 23.09 -9.41 9.52
N ASP A 89 22.69 -9.39 10.80
CA ASP A 89 23.01 -8.33 11.77
C ASP A 89 22.53 -6.92 11.30
N ILE A 90 21.53 -6.85 10.45
CA ILE A 90 20.92 -5.60 9.97
C ILE A 90 19.71 -5.28 10.84
N ARG A 91 19.78 -4.14 11.53
CA ARG A 91 18.66 -3.67 12.34
C ARG A 91 17.59 -3.04 11.48
N MET A 92 16.37 -3.49 11.64
CA MET A 92 15.18 -2.85 11.09
C MET A 92 14.32 -2.32 12.23
N VAL A 93 13.96 -1.04 12.17
CA VAL A 93 13.12 -0.37 13.16
C VAL A 93 11.81 0.02 12.51
N ARG A 94 10.68 -0.21 13.20
CA ARG A 94 9.37 0.07 12.68
C ARG A 94 8.64 1.10 13.51
N ILE A 95 7.98 2.03 12.82
CA ILE A 95 6.96 2.90 13.37
C ILE A 95 5.64 2.49 12.73
N ASP A 96 4.84 1.73 13.49
CA ASP A 96 3.56 1.24 13.03
C ASP A 96 2.45 2.20 13.43
N ALA A 97 1.64 2.67 12.48
CA ALA A 97 0.60 3.68 12.70
C ALA A 97 -0.41 3.26 13.78
N ASP A 98 -0.77 1.97 13.81
CA ASP A 98 -1.70 1.38 14.77
C ASP A 98 -1.09 1.13 16.16
N ARG A 99 0.21 1.46 16.35
CA ARG A 99 0.95 1.30 17.63
C ARG A 99 1.82 2.49 18.00
N CYS A 100 1.75 3.58 17.26
CA CYS A 100 2.66 4.71 17.46
C CYS A 100 2.43 5.47 18.78
N LEU A 101 1.28 5.30 19.44
CA LEU A 101 0.96 6.01 20.69
C LEU A 101 1.86 5.64 21.87
N ASP A 102 2.43 4.42 21.85
CA ASP A 102 3.26 3.89 22.94
C ASP A 102 4.76 4.03 22.67
N LEU A 103 5.14 4.70 21.57
CA LEU A 103 6.54 4.84 21.18
C LEU A 103 7.24 5.99 21.92
N ALA A 104 8.41 5.70 22.52
CA ALA A 104 9.36 6.73 22.91
C ALA A 104 10.23 7.07 21.70
N LEU A 105 10.01 8.23 21.11
CA LEU A 105 10.69 8.69 19.89
C LEU A 105 11.16 10.12 20.08
N THR A 106 12.45 10.36 19.86
CA THR A 106 13.04 11.71 19.74
C THR A 106 13.68 11.83 18.38
N ILE A 107 13.41 12.91 17.68
CA ILE A 107 13.95 13.19 16.36
C ILE A 107 14.77 14.48 16.44
N TYR A 108 16.02 14.40 16.05
CA TYR A 108 16.89 15.56 15.97
C TYR A 108 16.83 16.16 14.56
N THR A 109 16.60 17.46 14.48
CA THR A 109 16.45 18.16 13.18
C THR A 109 17.80 18.56 12.55
N ASP A 110 18.82 18.66 13.36
CA ASP A 110 20.18 19.08 13.03
C ASP A 110 21.16 17.92 12.81
N THR A 111 20.74 16.70 13.10
CA THR A 111 21.53 15.48 12.89
C THR A 111 20.71 14.41 12.21
N PRO A 112 21.31 13.44 11.50
CA PRO A 112 20.60 12.31 10.90
C PRO A 112 20.19 11.24 11.90
N LEU A 113 20.12 11.58 13.18
CA LEU A 113 19.90 10.63 14.27
C LEU A 113 18.46 10.70 14.80
N ILE A 114 18.01 9.55 15.32
CA ILE A 114 16.78 9.43 16.08
C ILE A 114 17.06 8.61 17.35
N GLU A 115 16.42 8.97 18.46
CA GLU A 115 16.29 8.08 19.59
C GLU A 115 14.96 7.33 19.45
N PHE A 116 15.02 6.01 19.43
CA PHE A 116 13.87 5.14 19.36
C PHE A 116 13.92 4.18 20.55
N GLN A 117 12.94 4.29 21.44
CA GLN A 117 12.98 3.63 22.73
C GLN A 117 14.25 4.05 23.51
N ARG A 118 15.21 3.15 23.68
CA ARG A 118 16.50 3.40 24.33
C ARG A 118 17.69 3.42 23.36
N TRP A 119 17.44 3.39 22.05
CA TRP A 119 18.49 3.27 21.06
C TRP A 119 18.74 4.58 20.35
N LEU A 120 20.01 4.96 20.24
CA LEU A 120 20.43 6.01 19.32
C LEU A 120 20.67 5.38 17.94
N LEU A 121 19.87 5.74 16.96
CA LEU A 121 19.83 5.13 15.65
C LEU A 121 20.19 6.14 14.58
N ARG A 122 20.84 5.63 13.53
CA ARG A 122 21.10 6.36 12.28
C ARG A 122 20.39 5.65 11.14
N PRO A 123 19.16 6.04 10.79
CA PRO A 123 18.51 5.52 9.61
C PRO A 123 19.35 5.78 8.37
N VAL A 124 19.58 4.76 7.56
CA VAL A 124 20.29 4.88 6.28
C VAL A 124 19.36 4.62 5.10
N LEU A 125 18.34 3.81 5.33
CA LEU A 125 17.30 3.49 4.35
C LEU A 125 15.94 3.64 5.04
N VAL A 126 15.02 4.35 4.41
CA VAL A 126 13.67 4.60 4.92
C VAL A 126 12.63 4.09 3.94
N TRP A 127 11.67 3.32 4.42
CA TRP A 127 10.58 2.79 3.62
C TRP A 127 9.22 3.13 4.24
N ARG A 128 8.44 3.99 3.56
CA ARG A 128 7.05 4.23 3.89
C ARG A 128 6.16 3.31 3.07
N ARG A 129 5.42 2.42 3.75
CA ARG A 129 4.49 1.49 3.11
C ARG A 129 3.04 1.83 3.49
N HIS A 130 2.53 1.18 4.51
CA HIS A 130 1.13 1.25 4.92
C HIS A 130 0.90 2.20 6.12
N PHE A 131 1.78 3.16 6.35
CA PHE A 131 1.56 4.15 7.40
C PHE A 131 0.43 5.09 6.99
N ASP A 132 -0.74 4.88 7.58
CA ASP A 132 -1.91 5.72 7.38
C ASP A 132 -2.40 6.22 8.73
N ILE A 133 -2.62 7.53 8.84
CA ILE A 133 -3.07 8.17 10.08
C ILE A 133 -4.47 7.73 10.51
N THR A 134 -5.26 7.17 9.60
CA THR A 134 -6.59 6.62 9.94
C THR A 134 -6.49 5.37 10.80
N ALA A 135 -5.36 4.64 10.73
CA ALA A 135 -5.09 3.48 11.56
C ALA A 135 -4.71 3.82 13.01
N ILE A 136 -4.34 5.07 13.29
CA ILE A 136 -3.98 5.50 14.65
C ILE A 136 -5.20 5.34 15.56
N PRO A 137 -5.09 4.59 16.68
CA PRO A 137 -6.22 4.19 17.50
C PRO A 137 -6.69 5.32 18.44
N VAL A 138 -7.14 6.43 17.83
CA VAL A 138 -7.74 7.57 18.52
C VAL A 138 -9.10 7.89 17.90
N ASP A 139 -10.01 8.47 18.67
CA ASP A 139 -11.29 8.93 18.17
C ASP A 139 -11.08 10.19 17.29
N PRO A 140 -11.28 10.09 15.96
CA PRO A 140 -11.04 11.20 15.05
C PRO A 140 -12.02 12.35 15.19
N THR A 141 -13.14 12.15 15.91
CA THR A 141 -14.17 13.17 16.10
C THR A 141 -13.83 14.14 17.23
N THR A 142 -12.85 13.80 18.06
CA THR A 142 -12.36 14.65 19.15
C THR A 142 -11.22 15.56 18.69
N VAL A 143 -11.11 16.73 19.34
CA VAL A 143 -9.99 17.65 19.09
C VAL A 143 -8.65 16.96 19.40
N HIS A 144 -8.60 16.16 20.47
CA HIS A 144 -7.40 15.41 20.83
C HIS A 144 -7.02 14.38 19.76
N GLY A 145 -7.97 13.59 19.28
CA GLY A 145 -7.70 12.60 18.24
C GLY A 145 -7.28 13.23 16.92
N ALA A 146 -7.93 14.33 16.52
CA ALA A 146 -7.51 15.08 15.34
C ALA A 146 -6.09 15.65 15.50
N TYR A 147 -5.75 16.19 16.66
CA TYR A 147 -4.41 16.68 16.98
C TYR A 147 -3.36 15.57 16.89
N VAL A 148 -3.59 14.43 17.52
CA VAL A 148 -2.65 13.29 17.50
C VAL A 148 -2.39 12.83 16.06
N ARG A 149 -3.44 12.68 15.25
CA ARG A 149 -3.30 12.28 13.83
C ARG A 149 -2.50 13.29 13.03
N GLU A 150 -2.74 14.57 13.23
CA GLU A 150 -2.03 15.65 12.55
C GLU A 150 -0.53 15.66 12.90
N GLN A 151 -0.18 15.49 14.20
CA GLN A 151 1.21 15.45 14.62
C GLN A 151 1.94 14.23 14.02
N TRP A 152 1.34 13.05 14.05
CA TRP A 152 1.92 11.86 13.45
C TRP A 152 2.00 11.95 11.92
N SER A 153 1.04 12.60 11.27
CA SER A 153 1.12 12.88 9.83
C SER A 153 2.35 13.73 9.50
N ALA A 154 2.55 14.82 10.23
CA ALA A 154 3.68 15.70 10.03
C ALA A 154 5.02 14.98 10.25
N VAL A 155 5.12 14.20 11.34
CA VAL A 155 6.34 13.43 11.68
C VAL A 155 6.62 12.36 10.63
N ALA A 156 5.61 11.55 10.25
CA ALA A 156 5.78 10.50 9.26
C ALA A 156 6.19 11.05 7.89
N ASN A 157 5.58 12.16 7.47
CA ASN A 157 5.95 12.83 6.22
C ASN A 157 7.39 13.36 6.28
N TRP A 158 7.77 13.98 7.39
CA TRP A 158 9.12 14.49 7.58
C TRP A 158 10.17 13.36 7.55
N LEU A 159 9.94 12.25 8.28
CA LEU A 159 10.83 11.08 8.28
C LEU A 159 10.98 10.48 6.87
N ALA A 160 9.88 10.37 6.14
CA ALA A 160 9.85 9.78 4.81
C ALA A 160 10.41 10.69 3.69
N CYS A 161 10.56 12.01 3.95
CA CYS A 161 11.06 12.99 2.97
C CYS A 161 12.46 13.52 3.29
N ARG A 162 13.09 13.02 4.35
CA ARG A 162 14.37 13.53 4.81
C ARG A 162 15.48 13.25 3.80
N GLY A 163 16.22 14.30 3.40
CA GLY A 163 17.18 14.22 2.30
C GLY A 163 18.52 13.58 2.63
N ASP A 164 18.82 13.36 3.92
CA ASP A 164 20.04 12.71 4.43
C ASP A 164 19.90 11.19 4.58
N TRP A 165 18.72 10.65 4.27
CA TRP A 165 18.42 9.23 4.25
C TRP A 165 17.98 8.79 2.85
N GLU A 166 18.39 7.61 2.41
CA GLU A 166 17.88 7.02 1.17
C GLU A 166 16.44 6.55 1.37
N GLN A 167 15.59 6.79 0.39
CA GLN A 167 14.18 6.42 0.43
C GLN A 167 13.90 5.26 -0.50
N VAL A 168 13.23 4.22 -0.01
CA VAL A 168 12.59 3.22 -0.87
C VAL A 168 11.31 3.83 -1.42
N ASN A 169 11.24 4.01 -2.72
CA ASN A 169 10.15 4.73 -3.39
C ASN A 169 10.06 6.19 -2.94
N SER A 170 10.42 7.12 -3.76
CA SER A 170 10.35 8.54 -3.40
C SER A 170 8.93 8.94 -2.99
N VAL A 171 8.74 9.36 -1.75
CA VAL A 171 7.44 9.81 -1.22
C VAL A 171 6.86 10.96 -2.04
N HIS A 172 7.68 11.92 -2.46
CA HIS A 172 7.22 13.00 -3.34
C HIS A 172 6.65 12.49 -4.65
N SER A 173 7.18 11.39 -5.18
CA SER A 173 6.66 10.78 -6.40
C SER A 173 5.42 9.93 -6.14
N THR A 174 5.36 9.22 -5.02
CA THR A 174 4.24 8.31 -4.71
C THR A 174 2.99 9.06 -4.24
N GLU A 175 3.12 10.17 -3.52
CA GLU A 175 1.97 10.99 -3.09
C GLU A 175 1.21 11.61 -4.28
N HIS A 176 1.88 11.87 -5.40
CA HIS A 176 1.28 12.42 -6.61
C HIS A 176 1.01 11.37 -7.69
N LEU A 177 1.24 10.10 -7.39
CA LEU A 177 1.06 8.99 -8.33
C LEU A 177 -0.38 8.44 -8.26
N ASP A 178 -1.36 9.33 -8.48
CA ASP A 178 -2.76 8.92 -8.61
C ASP A 178 -3.02 8.14 -9.90
N ARG A 179 -4.18 7.49 -9.99
CA ARG A 179 -4.55 6.63 -11.13
C ARG A 179 -4.52 7.35 -12.48
N LEU A 180 -4.81 8.63 -12.53
CA LEU A 180 -4.80 9.39 -13.78
C LEU A 180 -3.37 9.66 -14.23
N THR A 181 -2.50 10.05 -13.30
CA THR A 181 -1.06 10.21 -13.53
C THR A 181 -0.42 8.89 -13.97
N GLN A 182 -0.84 7.77 -13.35
CA GLN A 182 -0.38 6.43 -13.73
C GLN A 182 -0.76 6.09 -15.18
N LEU A 183 -2.03 6.27 -15.59
CA LEU A 183 -2.49 5.99 -16.95
C LEU A 183 -1.77 6.88 -17.99
N GLN A 184 -1.56 8.17 -17.69
CA GLN A 184 -0.80 9.07 -18.55
C GLN A 184 0.66 8.64 -18.70
N GLY A 185 1.32 8.29 -17.59
CA GLY A 185 2.70 7.83 -17.59
C GLY A 185 2.88 6.53 -18.37
N ALA A 186 1.98 5.55 -18.18
CA ALA A 186 1.98 4.29 -18.90
C ALA A 186 1.84 4.49 -20.43
N SER A 187 0.91 5.36 -20.84
CA SER A 187 0.76 5.73 -22.26
C SER A 187 2.03 6.39 -22.83
N ALA A 188 2.72 7.22 -22.03
CA ALA A 188 3.93 7.91 -22.47
C ALA A 188 5.13 6.97 -22.73
N VAL A 189 5.14 5.77 -22.11
CA VAL A 189 6.16 4.73 -22.39
C VAL A 189 5.67 3.68 -23.41
N GLY A 190 4.55 3.94 -24.08
CA GLY A 190 4.01 3.10 -25.14
C GLY A 190 3.23 1.88 -24.65
N LEU A 191 2.81 1.85 -23.37
CA LEU A 191 1.84 0.86 -22.91
C LEU A 191 0.43 1.28 -23.32
N ARG A 192 -0.36 0.31 -23.74
CA ARG A 192 -1.78 0.52 -23.95
C ARG A 192 -2.47 0.74 -22.61
N VAL A 193 -3.43 1.67 -22.58
CA VAL A 193 -4.26 1.93 -21.39
C VAL A 193 -5.73 1.86 -21.77
N PRO A 194 -6.65 1.43 -20.88
CA PRO A 194 -8.07 1.44 -21.20
C PRO A 194 -8.58 2.88 -21.29
N ARG A 195 -9.51 3.13 -22.20
CA ARG A 195 -10.15 4.45 -22.29
C ARG A 195 -10.88 4.76 -20.99
N THR A 196 -10.61 5.92 -20.43
CA THR A 196 -11.07 6.30 -19.08
C THR A 196 -11.62 7.72 -19.09
N ALA A 197 -12.68 7.93 -18.34
CA ALA A 197 -13.26 9.26 -18.05
C ALA A 197 -13.44 9.42 -16.54
N VAL A 198 -13.20 10.62 -16.02
CA VAL A 198 -13.56 11.02 -14.65
C VAL A 198 -14.84 11.80 -14.71
N THR A 199 -15.83 11.44 -13.92
CA THR A 199 -17.15 12.06 -13.98
C THR A 199 -17.93 11.93 -12.69
N THR A 200 -18.80 12.91 -12.44
CA THR A 200 -19.87 12.81 -11.44
C THR A 200 -21.20 12.34 -12.08
N MET A 201 -21.21 12.05 -13.39
CA MET A 201 -22.37 11.56 -14.12
C MET A 201 -22.04 10.26 -14.88
N PRO A 202 -21.80 9.16 -14.15
CA PRO A 202 -21.31 7.91 -14.77
C PRO A 202 -22.26 7.37 -15.84
N GLY A 203 -23.57 7.57 -15.69
CA GLY A 203 -24.57 7.15 -16.65
C GLY A 203 -24.43 7.80 -18.04
N ARG A 204 -23.78 8.96 -18.15
CA ARG A 204 -23.53 9.68 -19.41
C ARG A 204 -22.20 9.34 -20.08
N SER A 205 -21.31 8.64 -19.38
CA SER A 205 -19.94 8.39 -19.86
C SER A 205 -19.80 6.97 -20.41
N ARG A 206 -19.32 6.86 -21.65
CA ARG A 206 -19.06 5.57 -22.31
C ARG A 206 -17.71 5.62 -23.03
N PRO A 207 -16.59 5.73 -22.30
CA PRO A 207 -15.28 5.72 -22.93
C PRO A 207 -15.08 4.40 -23.69
N GLY A 208 -14.74 4.50 -25.00
CA GLY A 208 -14.58 3.34 -25.86
C GLY A 208 -15.89 2.76 -26.44
N GLY A 209 -17.08 3.27 -26.08
CA GLY A 209 -18.36 2.93 -26.73
C GLY A 209 -18.96 1.57 -26.37
N GLY A 210 -18.34 0.79 -25.46
CA GLY A 210 -18.78 -0.57 -25.08
C GLY A 210 -19.15 -0.71 -23.61
N ARG A 211 -18.97 -1.91 -23.08
CA ARG A 211 -19.09 -2.19 -21.64
C ARG A 211 -18.07 -1.34 -20.87
N CYS A 212 -18.49 -0.83 -19.73
CA CYS A 212 -17.64 -0.05 -18.85
C CYS A 212 -17.72 -0.58 -17.41
N ILE A 213 -16.67 -0.29 -16.64
CA ILE A 213 -16.63 -0.47 -15.20
C ILE A 213 -16.48 0.89 -14.51
N VAL A 214 -16.99 0.95 -13.29
CA VAL A 214 -16.81 2.11 -12.41
C VAL A 214 -15.80 1.73 -11.34
N LYS A 215 -14.83 2.61 -11.13
CA LYS A 215 -13.78 2.51 -10.10
C LYS A 215 -13.72 3.80 -9.27
N THR A 216 -13.10 3.73 -8.10
CA THR A 216 -12.74 4.93 -7.35
C THR A 216 -11.67 5.74 -8.09
N ALA A 217 -11.75 7.07 -8.02
CA ALA A 217 -10.70 7.95 -8.52
C ALA A 217 -9.50 8.00 -7.55
N GLY A 218 -9.78 7.96 -6.26
CA GLY A 218 -8.77 7.91 -5.19
C GLY A 218 -8.53 6.48 -4.68
N HIS A 219 -8.20 6.38 -3.40
CA HIS A 219 -7.97 5.09 -2.75
C HIS A 219 -9.20 4.20 -2.80
N HIS A 220 -8.99 2.92 -3.01
CA HIS A 220 -10.06 1.92 -3.00
C HIS A 220 -10.27 1.28 -1.61
N LEU A 221 -9.34 1.51 -0.69
CA LEU A 221 -9.47 1.12 0.72
C LEU A 221 -9.74 2.36 1.56
N LEU A 222 -10.78 2.29 2.37
CA LEU A 222 -11.15 3.31 3.32
C LEU A 222 -11.15 2.70 4.72
N GLU A 223 -10.71 3.46 5.71
CA GLU A 223 -10.70 3.05 7.10
C GLU A 223 -11.47 4.09 7.93
N PRO A 224 -12.81 3.99 7.98
CA PRO A 224 -13.65 4.95 8.71
C PRO A 224 -13.38 4.92 10.21
N GLU A 225 -13.00 3.77 10.74
CA GLU A 225 -12.59 3.56 12.12
C GLU A 225 -11.29 2.75 12.14
N PRO A 226 -10.37 2.95 13.10
CA PRO A 226 -9.14 2.20 13.20
C PRO A 226 -9.37 0.68 13.18
N GLY A 227 -8.72 -0.04 12.27
CA GLY A 227 -8.89 -1.47 12.05
C GLY A 227 -10.11 -1.88 11.22
N ALA A 228 -11.01 -0.95 10.85
CA ALA A 228 -12.23 -1.23 10.08
C ALA A 228 -12.06 -0.92 8.59
N LEU A 229 -11.13 -1.59 7.92
CA LEU A 229 -10.88 -1.41 6.50
C LEU A 229 -12.08 -1.81 5.62
N ARG A 230 -12.42 -0.95 4.66
CA ARG A 230 -13.51 -1.11 3.70
C ARG A 230 -12.97 -1.01 2.28
N GLY A 231 -13.18 -2.06 1.47
CA GLY A 231 -12.78 -2.09 0.07
C GLY A 231 -13.89 -1.57 -0.86
N LEU A 232 -13.52 -0.69 -1.79
CA LEU A 232 -14.38 -0.20 -2.87
C LEU A 232 -13.86 -0.79 -4.19
N PHE A 233 -14.50 -1.86 -4.65
CA PHE A 233 -14.03 -2.64 -5.79
C PHE A 233 -14.64 -2.18 -7.11
N PRO A 234 -13.98 -2.45 -8.26
CA PRO A 234 -14.53 -2.21 -9.59
C PRO A 234 -15.88 -2.90 -9.77
N ARG A 235 -16.82 -2.23 -10.38
CA ARG A 235 -18.14 -2.79 -10.71
C ARG A 235 -18.55 -2.50 -12.15
N PRO A 236 -19.29 -3.40 -12.81
CA PRO A 236 -19.89 -3.09 -14.09
C PRO A 236 -20.77 -1.83 -14.00
N LEU A 237 -20.69 -0.97 -15.00
CA LEU A 237 -21.58 0.18 -15.10
C LEU A 237 -22.96 -0.32 -15.54
N ASP A 238 -23.98 -0.17 -14.68
CA ASP A 238 -25.35 -0.52 -15.03
C ASP A 238 -25.88 0.46 -16.09
N ILE A 239 -26.24 -0.08 -17.26
CA ILE A 239 -26.78 0.69 -18.40
C ILE A 239 -28.15 1.28 -18.06
N ARG A 240 -28.86 0.72 -17.07
CA ARG A 240 -30.18 1.19 -16.62
C ARG A 240 -30.13 2.43 -15.74
N LEU A 241 -28.95 2.80 -15.25
CA LEU A 241 -28.79 4.10 -14.60
C LEU A 241 -29.02 5.17 -15.67
N SER A 242 -30.27 5.61 -15.80
CA SER A 242 -30.68 6.66 -16.71
C SER A 242 -29.76 7.86 -16.53
N GLY A 243 -29.27 8.42 -17.63
CA GLY A 243 -28.14 9.34 -17.73
C GLY A 243 -28.17 10.62 -16.92
N GLU A 244 -29.05 10.76 -15.93
CA GLU A 244 -29.20 11.97 -15.09
C GLU A 244 -28.77 11.78 -13.63
N ALA A 245 -28.52 10.56 -13.19
CA ALA A 245 -28.05 10.32 -11.82
C ALA A 245 -26.65 10.93 -11.63
N ARG A 246 -26.56 11.85 -10.68
CA ARG A 246 -25.31 12.50 -10.30
C ARG A 246 -24.75 11.81 -9.04
N GLU A 247 -23.50 11.40 -9.12
CA GLU A 247 -22.76 10.95 -7.94
C GLU A 247 -22.24 12.15 -7.14
N PRO A 248 -22.23 12.09 -5.81
CA PRO A 248 -21.70 13.17 -4.97
C PRO A 248 -20.18 13.34 -5.09
N ALA A 249 -19.48 12.30 -5.49
CA ALA A 249 -18.04 12.30 -5.70
C ALA A 249 -17.69 11.87 -7.14
N PRO A 250 -16.58 12.36 -7.72
CA PRO A 250 -16.11 11.89 -9.01
C PRO A 250 -15.69 10.44 -8.96
N VAL A 251 -16.02 9.68 -10.01
CA VAL A 251 -15.64 8.29 -10.19
C VAL A 251 -14.91 8.12 -11.52
N LEU A 252 -14.11 7.07 -11.65
CA LEU A 252 -13.55 6.64 -12.92
C LEU A 252 -14.56 5.74 -13.63
N VAL A 253 -14.95 6.11 -14.85
CA VAL A 253 -15.61 5.22 -15.81
C VAL A 253 -14.56 4.75 -16.79
N GLN A 254 -14.32 3.46 -16.85
CA GLN A 254 -13.26 2.87 -17.64
C GLN A 254 -13.82 1.82 -18.59
N GLN A 255 -13.31 1.77 -19.82
CA GLN A 255 -13.63 0.74 -20.78
C GLN A 255 -13.37 -0.65 -20.16
N TYR A 256 -14.37 -1.52 -20.21
CA TYR A 256 -14.18 -2.93 -19.88
C TYR A 256 -13.49 -3.63 -21.05
N LEU A 257 -12.43 -4.33 -20.75
CA LEU A 257 -11.69 -5.14 -21.72
C LEU A 257 -11.87 -6.61 -21.36
N ASP A 258 -12.29 -7.41 -22.31
CA ASP A 258 -12.28 -8.86 -22.17
C ASP A 258 -10.81 -9.31 -22.28
N ALA A 259 -10.25 -9.74 -21.16
CA ALA A 259 -8.87 -10.17 -21.06
C ALA A 259 -8.83 -11.69 -20.89
N ASP A 260 -7.82 -12.32 -21.47
CA ASP A 260 -7.59 -13.75 -21.35
C ASP A 260 -7.09 -14.10 -19.94
N HIS A 261 -6.29 -13.19 -19.35
CA HIS A 261 -5.72 -13.29 -18.01
C HIS A 261 -5.24 -11.93 -17.52
N GLU A 262 -4.95 -11.83 -16.24
CA GLU A 262 -4.21 -10.71 -15.67
C GLU A 262 -2.76 -11.09 -15.45
N LEU A 263 -1.88 -10.11 -15.51
CA LEU A 263 -0.47 -10.24 -15.17
C LEU A 263 -0.15 -9.26 -14.04
N ARG A 264 0.27 -9.80 -12.90
CA ARG A 264 0.88 -9.04 -11.82
C ARG A 264 2.38 -9.10 -11.98
N VAL A 265 3.05 -7.96 -12.12
CA VAL A 265 4.51 -7.88 -12.21
C VAL A 265 5.05 -7.07 -11.04
N PHE A 266 5.89 -7.70 -10.24
CA PHE A 266 6.65 -7.02 -9.21
C PHE A 266 8.01 -6.60 -9.79
N VAL A 267 8.34 -5.32 -9.64
CA VAL A 267 9.65 -4.78 -10.00
C VAL A 267 10.38 -4.41 -8.71
N ILE A 268 11.55 -4.99 -8.50
CA ILE A 268 12.42 -4.74 -7.35
C ILE A 268 13.81 -4.36 -7.89
N GLY A 269 14.18 -3.08 -7.77
CA GLY A 269 15.35 -2.54 -8.45
C GLY A 269 15.23 -2.69 -9.96
N ASP A 270 16.05 -3.55 -10.55
CA ASP A 270 16.05 -3.88 -11.99
C ASP A 270 15.44 -5.26 -12.31
N ARG A 271 14.99 -6.00 -11.30
CA ARG A 271 14.40 -7.34 -11.45
C ARG A 271 12.90 -7.26 -11.61
N ALA A 272 12.34 -7.96 -12.59
CA ALA A 272 10.90 -8.10 -12.81
C ALA A 272 10.45 -9.55 -12.57
N ILE A 273 9.41 -9.75 -11.76
CA ILE A 273 8.89 -11.04 -11.35
C ILE A 273 7.40 -11.08 -11.67
N GLY A 274 6.97 -11.96 -12.55
CA GLY A 274 5.61 -12.01 -13.08
C GLY A 274 4.77 -13.14 -12.51
N PHE A 275 3.48 -12.84 -12.30
CA PHE A 275 2.46 -13.81 -11.92
C PHE A 275 1.26 -13.67 -12.84
N ARG A 276 0.89 -14.75 -13.50
CA ARG A 276 -0.36 -14.85 -14.23
C ARG A 276 -1.49 -15.10 -13.23
N VAL A 277 -2.55 -14.29 -13.32
CA VAL A 277 -3.73 -14.40 -12.47
C VAL A 277 -4.93 -14.72 -13.34
N GLN A 278 -5.56 -15.85 -13.10
CA GLN A 278 -6.77 -16.30 -13.80
C GLN A 278 -7.96 -16.20 -12.88
N LYS A 279 -8.97 -15.44 -13.29
CA LYS A 279 -10.21 -15.23 -12.57
C LYS A 279 -11.39 -15.10 -13.53
N LEU A 280 -12.59 -15.48 -13.06
CA LEU A 280 -13.80 -15.50 -13.88
C LEU A 280 -14.44 -14.11 -14.04
N ASP A 281 -14.24 -13.22 -13.08
CA ASP A 281 -14.69 -11.83 -13.14
C ASP A 281 -13.75 -10.89 -12.39
N PRO A 282 -13.81 -9.57 -12.65
CA PRO A 282 -12.90 -8.59 -12.03
C PRO A 282 -12.95 -8.52 -10.49
N ALA A 283 -14.08 -8.90 -9.88
CA ALA A 283 -14.26 -8.83 -8.44
C ALA A 283 -13.87 -10.12 -7.72
N GLN A 284 -13.60 -11.21 -8.44
CA GLN A 284 -13.38 -12.55 -7.88
C GLN A 284 -12.23 -12.59 -6.87
N LEU A 285 -11.15 -11.88 -7.13
CA LEU A 285 -10.01 -11.77 -6.21
C LEU A 285 -10.43 -11.36 -4.79
N TRP A 286 -11.48 -10.57 -4.67
CA TRP A 286 -11.97 -9.99 -3.43
C TRP A 286 -13.15 -10.73 -2.82
N VAL A 287 -13.88 -11.48 -3.65
CA VAL A 287 -15.11 -12.20 -3.25
C VAL A 287 -14.82 -13.66 -2.94
N ASP A 288 -14.00 -14.28 -3.76
CA ASP A 288 -13.65 -15.71 -3.68
C ASP A 288 -12.19 -15.91 -4.09
N PRO A 289 -11.23 -15.44 -3.25
CA PRO A 289 -9.80 -15.50 -3.58
C PRO A 289 -9.29 -16.93 -3.73
N ASP A 290 -9.97 -17.92 -3.13
CA ASP A 290 -9.53 -19.30 -3.17
C ASP A 290 -9.75 -19.97 -4.54
N SER A 291 -10.67 -19.46 -5.34
CA SER A 291 -10.88 -19.91 -6.72
C SER A 291 -9.98 -19.24 -7.75
N VAL A 292 -9.19 -18.25 -7.35
CA VAL A 292 -8.23 -17.57 -8.24
C VAL A 292 -6.98 -18.41 -8.41
N VAL A 293 -6.59 -18.71 -9.65
CA VAL A 293 -5.36 -19.42 -9.97
C VAL A 293 -4.24 -18.42 -10.23
N VAL A 294 -3.11 -18.62 -9.54
CA VAL A 294 -1.91 -17.79 -9.68
C VAL A 294 -0.74 -18.69 -10.07
N GLU A 295 -0.05 -18.31 -11.13
CA GLU A 295 1.11 -19.05 -11.65
C GLU A 295 2.30 -18.09 -11.81
N ARG A 296 3.47 -18.50 -11.37
CA ARG A 296 4.74 -17.82 -11.67
C ARG A 296 5.03 -17.92 -13.16
N VAL A 297 5.28 -16.78 -13.81
CA VAL A 297 5.55 -16.72 -15.26
C VAL A 297 6.71 -15.78 -15.58
N GLU A 298 7.37 -16.03 -16.69
CA GLU A 298 8.36 -15.11 -17.25
C GLU A 298 7.66 -13.86 -17.82
N VAL A 299 8.26 -12.70 -17.58
CA VAL A 299 7.79 -11.43 -18.12
C VAL A 299 8.49 -11.14 -19.44
N PRO A 300 7.77 -10.84 -20.53
CA PRO A 300 8.38 -10.50 -21.81
C PRO A 300 9.36 -9.33 -21.67
N GLU A 301 10.53 -9.43 -22.29
CA GLU A 301 11.63 -8.46 -22.13
C GLU A 301 11.22 -7.03 -22.53
N ASP A 302 10.44 -6.87 -23.60
CA ASP A 302 9.95 -5.56 -24.02
C ASP A 302 9.00 -4.93 -22.99
N LEU A 303 8.20 -5.75 -22.30
CA LEU A 303 7.36 -5.30 -21.20
C LEU A 303 8.22 -4.92 -19.98
N VAL A 304 9.22 -5.73 -19.63
CA VAL A 304 10.17 -5.41 -18.55
C VAL A 304 10.79 -4.03 -18.77
N GLN A 305 11.29 -3.74 -19.96
CA GLN A 305 11.93 -2.46 -20.27
C GLN A 305 10.96 -1.27 -20.11
N ARG A 306 9.70 -1.43 -20.50
CA ARG A 306 8.66 -0.39 -20.29
C ARG A 306 8.33 -0.18 -18.82
N LEU A 307 8.21 -1.26 -18.03
CA LEU A 307 7.95 -1.16 -16.59
C LEU A 307 9.13 -0.51 -15.85
N LEU A 308 10.36 -0.87 -16.18
CA LEU A 308 11.56 -0.22 -15.66
C LEU A 308 11.63 1.26 -16.05
N ALA A 309 11.17 1.62 -17.24
CA ALA A 309 11.07 3.03 -17.64
C ALA A 309 10.05 3.80 -16.77
N LEU A 310 8.93 3.18 -16.40
CA LEU A 310 7.98 3.74 -15.45
C LEU A 310 8.57 3.87 -14.06
N CYS A 311 9.26 2.85 -13.55
CA CYS A 311 9.94 2.89 -12.25
C CYS A 311 10.93 4.05 -12.18
N ARG A 312 11.77 4.22 -13.22
CA ARG A 312 12.70 5.37 -13.30
C ARG A 312 11.97 6.71 -13.33
N ARG A 313 10.89 6.82 -14.13
CA ARG A 313 10.08 8.03 -14.24
C ARG A 313 9.46 8.44 -12.91
N TRP A 314 8.99 7.46 -12.15
CA TRP A 314 8.28 7.67 -10.88
C TRP A 314 9.18 7.46 -9.65
N ARG A 315 10.48 7.20 -9.85
CA ARG A 315 11.45 6.93 -8.77
C ARG A 315 10.94 5.84 -7.82
N LEU A 316 10.55 4.71 -8.41
CA LEU A 316 10.10 3.53 -7.69
C LEU A 316 11.21 2.47 -7.70
N ASP A 317 11.56 1.98 -6.54
CA ASP A 317 12.51 0.90 -6.34
C ASP A 317 11.78 -0.44 -6.19
N VAL A 318 10.59 -0.40 -5.58
CA VAL A 318 9.73 -1.58 -5.32
C VAL A 318 8.30 -1.24 -5.71
N ALA A 319 7.75 -1.95 -6.69
CA ALA A 319 6.42 -1.67 -7.22
C ALA A 319 5.74 -2.93 -7.75
N GLY A 320 4.42 -2.99 -7.65
CA GLY A 320 3.58 -4.05 -8.23
C GLY A 320 2.68 -3.49 -9.33
N PHE A 321 2.84 -3.97 -10.55
CA PHE A 321 2.08 -3.54 -11.73
C PHE A 321 0.95 -4.51 -12.04
N ASP A 322 -0.23 -3.99 -12.30
CA ASP A 322 -1.38 -4.76 -12.77
C ASP A 322 -1.61 -4.52 -14.25
N LEU A 323 -1.61 -5.59 -15.03
CA LEU A 323 -1.79 -5.54 -16.48
C LEU A 323 -2.86 -6.57 -16.91
N LEU A 324 -3.49 -6.32 -18.06
CA LEU A 324 -4.36 -7.27 -18.73
C LEU A 324 -3.67 -7.81 -19.99
N GLY A 325 -3.73 -9.11 -20.20
CA GLY A 325 -3.42 -9.75 -21.49
C GLY A 325 -4.67 -9.70 -22.38
N VAL A 326 -4.61 -8.97 -23.49
CA VAL A 326 -5.69 -8.84 -24.47
C VAL A 326 -5.14 -9.17 -25.85
N GLY A 327 -5.36 -10.40 -26.30
CA GLY A 327 -4.65 -10.93 -27.46
C GLY A 327 -3.13 -10.89 -27.25
N ASP A 328 -2.40 -10.28 -28.18
CA ASP A 328 -0.94 -10.15 -28.09
C ASP A 328 -0.46 -8.87 -27.39
N GLU A 329 -1.37 -8.11 -26.78
CA GLU A 329 -1.04 -6.81 -26.16
C GLU A 329 -1.20 -6.84 -24.64
N TRP A 330 -0.29 -6.11 -23.96
CA TRP A 330 -0.42 -5.81 -22.54
C TRP A 330 -1.08 -4.45 -22.34
N VAL A 331 -2.14 -4.44 -21.53
CA VAL A 331 -2.87 -3.21 -21.17
C VAL A 331 -2.60 -2.90 -19.71
N PHE A 332 -1.98 -1.76 -19.45
CA PHE A 332 -1.69 -1.29 -18.09
C PHE A 332 -2.98 -0.88 -17.38
N LEU A 333 -3.16 -1.32 -16.14
CA LEU A 333 -4.26 -0.93 -15.28
C LEU A 333 -3.83 0.05 -14.18
N GLU A 334 -2.87 -0.36 -13.35
CA GLU A 334 -2.37 0.45 -12.23
C GLU A 334 -1.00 -0.03 -11.74
N VAL A 335 -0.35 0.81 -10.93
CA VAL A 335 0.82 0.45 -10.14
C VAL A 335 0.51 0.61 -8.66
N ASN A 336 0.91 -0.39 -7.88
CA ASN A 336 0.78 -0.43 -6.43
C ASN A 336 2.16 -0.20 -5.80
N VAL A 337 2.34 0.95 -5.17
CA VAL A 337 3.61 1.36 -4.55
C VAL A 337 3.87 0.72 -3.19
N ASN A 338 2.82 0.25 -2.52
CA ASN A 338 2.96 -0.55 -1.29
C ASN A 338 3.35 -2.00 -1.57
N CYS A 339 3.03 -2.51 -2.76
CA CYS A 339 3.62 -3.73 -3.30
C CYS A 339 3.40 -4.97 -2.40
N ASP A 340 2.13 -5.31 -2.12
CA ASP A 340 1.79 -6.51 -1.36
C ASP A 340 1.98 -7.73 -2.27
N TRP A 341 2.97 -8.59 -1.94
CA TRP A 341 3.37 -9.71 -2.80
C TRP A 341 3.10 -11.08 -2.20
N ARG A 342 3.00 -11.19 -0.88
CA ARG A 342 2.94 -12.44 -0.15
C ARG A 342 1.79 -13.35 -0.58
N TRP A 343 0.63 -12.77 -0.87
CA TRP A 343 -0.52 -13.53 -1.35
C TRP A 343 -0.23 -14.23 -2.69
N PHE A 344 0.45 -13.55 -3.61
CA PHE A 344 0.82 -14.10 -4.92
C PHE A 344 1.84 -15.22 -4.78
N GLU A 345 2.86 -15.03 -3.96
CA GLU A 345 3.88 -16.05 -3.68
C GLU A 345 3.27 -17.29 -3.05
N HIS A 346 2.41 -17.12 -2.03
CA HIS A 346 1.73 -18.23 -1.38
C HIS A 346 0.86 -19.02 -2.37
N ARG A 347 0.16 -18.34 -3.28
CA ARG A 347 -0.68 -19.01 -4.29
C ARG A 347 0.13 -19.70 -5.38
N ALA A 348 1.29 -19.19 -5.72
CA ALA A 348 2.20 -19.74 -6.73
C ALA A 348 3.27 -20.68 -6.15
N ASP A 349 3.24 -20.94 -4.85
CA ASP A 349 4.20 -21.78 -4.10
C ASP A 349 5.68 -21.38 -4.40
N CYS A 350 5.97 -20.11 -4.25
CA CYS A 350 7.31 -19.56 -4.46
C CYS A 350 7.65 -18.44 -3.47
N ALA A 351 8.90 -17.96 -3.48
CA ALA A 351 9.41 -16.88 -2.63
C ALA A 351 10.31 -15.89 -3.42
N ASP A 352 10.07 -15.75 -4.72
CA ASP A 352 10.96 -15.02 -5.64
C ASP A 352 10.97 -13.52 -5.30
N VAL A 353 9.81 -12.93 -4.98
CA VAL A 353 9.68 -11.50 -4.66
C VAL A 353 10.27 -11.20 -3.28
N SER A 354 9.92 -12.01 -2.28
CA SER A 354 10.50 -11.90 -0.93
C SER A 354 12.01 -11.98 -0.99
N THR A 355 12.57 -12.96 -1.69
CA THR A 355 14.01 -13.10 -1.89
C THR A 355 14.61 -11.87 -2.57
N ALA A 356 13.97 -11.37 -3.63
CA ALA A 356 14.47 -10.19 -4.34
C ALA A 356 14.45 -8.94 -3.47
N VAL A 357 13.40 -8.73 -2.67
CA VAL A 357 13.29 -7.60 -1.75
C VAL A 357 14.35 -7.70 -0.64
N HIS A 358 14.52 -8.88 -0.04
CA HIS A 358 15.53 -9.09 1.01
C HIS A 358 16.94 -8.80 0.48
N ASP A 359 17.28 -9.33 -0.71
CA ASP A 359 18.58 -9.10 -1.35
C ASP A 359 18.78 -7.62 -1.69
N TRP A 360 17.76 -6.97 -2.21
CA TRP A 360 17.84 -5.55 -2.61
C TRP A 360 18.04 -4.66 -1.37
N VAL A 361 17.24 -4.84 -0.32
CA VAL A 361 17.35 -4.05 0.93
C VAL A 361 18.71 -4.27 1.58
N ARG A 362 19.19 -5.53 1.65
CA ARG A 362 20.49 -5.88 2.21
C ARG A 362 21.63 -5.21 1.44
N SER A 363 21.61 -5.25 0.11
CA SER A 363 22.64 -4.63 -0.73
C SER A 363 22.66 -3.10 -0.55
N ARG A 364 21.47 -2.46 -0.58
CA ARG A 364 21.38 -1.01 -0.38
C ARG A 364 21.84 -0.59 1.01
N PHE A 365 21.44 -1.34 2.04
CA PHE A 365 21.89 -1.08 3.40
C PHE A 365 23.42 -1.17 3.51
N ALA A 366 24.05 -2.18 2.93
CA ALA A 366 25.51 -2.35 2.97
C ALA A 366 26.23 -1.18 2.29
N GLU A 367 25.75 -0.74 1.11
CA GLU A 367 26.28 0.40 0.38
C GLU A 367 26.19 1.71 1.20
N LEU A 368 25.01 1.97 1.80
CA LEU A 368 24.73 3.19 2.54
C LEU A 368 25.41 3.23 3.91
N SER A 369 25.57 2.08 4.55
CA SER A 369 26.21 1.98 5.88
C SER A 369 27.72 2.22 5.81
N THR A 370 28.36 1.86 4.68
CA THR A 370 29.80 2.03 4.45
C THR A 370 30.15 3.41 3.87
N ALA A 371 29.18 4.10 3.28
CA ALA A 371 29.40 5.45 2.79
C ALA A 371 29.86 6.35 3.96
N LYS A 372 31.09 6.85 3.88
CA LYS A 372 31.60 7.81 4.87
C LYS A 372 30.70 9.04 4.82
N THR A 373 29.84 9.17 5.81
CA THR A 373 29.13 10.43 6.04
C THR A 373 30.18 11.47 6.32
N GLY A 374 30.27 12.53 5.50
CA GLY A 374 31.19 13.66 5.71
C GLY A 374 30.82 14.54 6.90
N TRP A 375 30.24 13.94 7.94
CA TRP A 375 29.91 14.59 9.18
C TRP A 375 31.17 14.56 10.07
N GLY A 376 31.73 15.75 10.23
CA GLY A 376 32.85 15.94 11.13
C GLY A 376 32.55 15.42 12.53
N SER A 377 33.59 14.88 13.16
CA SER A 377 33.58 14.51 14.59
C SER A 377 32.97 15.65 15.42
N TRP A 378 31.90 15.37 16.11
CA TRP A 378 31.32 16.21 17.16
C TRP A 378 32.09 16.08 18.45
#